data_4b085cf7fbf840a19c9ebab72bb95d08
#
_entry.id   4b085cf7fbf840a19c9ebab72bb95d08
#
_cell.length_a   1.000
_cell.length_b   1.000
_cell.length_c   1.000
_cell.angle_alpha   90.00
_cell.angle_beta   90.00
_cell.angle_gamma   90.00
#
_symmetry.space_group_name_H-M   'P 1'
#
loop_
_entity.id
_entity.type
_entity.pdbx_description
1 polymer ?
#
loop_
_entity_poly.entity_id
_entity_poly.type
_entity_poly.pdbx_seq_one_letter_code
_entity_poly.pdbx_strand_id
1 'polypeptide(L)'
;VIKATNNGLAQGFVFDASAPLPEGQDKRALVRSMFDAIAPRYDLVNCLMTFGLDGPWRRRTIDLLRLSPASVVLDVGCGTGDLARSLRRKGHRAVGIDLSLGMLTAARAGGAPLIQADAVALPFGTGAADAVVSGFAVRNFADLSEVTREIGRVLRPGGRLALLEVGEPPNRLLSLGHRAWFTHVVPVLGALLSDGAAYRYLPRSVAYLPSFPEFVRLLADAGFTDVRHHPLSGGIAQCVTATRSPERAER
;
A
#
# COMPACT_ATOMS: atom_id res chain seq x y z
N VAL A 1 16.21 16.43 6.30
CA VAL A 1 17.22 16.96 5.35
C VAL A 1 17.85 15.77 4.65
N ILE A 2 17.52 15.60 3.37
CA ILE A 2 18.10 14.54 2.52
C ILE A 2 19.53 14.99 2.21
N LYS A 3 20.55 14.39 2.84
CA LYS A 3 21.94 14.52 2.40
C LYS A 3 22.25 13.32 1.50
N ALA A 4 22.28 13.55 0.20
CA ALA A 4 22.94 12.65 -0.75
C ALA A 4 24.45 12.77 -0.51
N THR A 5 25.06 11.81 0.15
CA THR A 5 26.51 11.69 0.20
C THR A 5 26.97 10.97 -1.05
N ASN A 6 27.59 11.72 -1.93
CA ASN A 6 28.20 11.25 -3.18
C ASN A 6 29.56 10.60 -2.86
N ASN A 7 29.56 9.35 -2.45
CA ASN A 7 30.75 8.51 -2.37
C ASN A 7 30.44 7.19 -3.10
N GLY A 8 31.12 6.93 -4.19
CA GLY A 8 30.95 5.88 -5.20
C GLY A 8 30.97 4.40 -4.75
N LEU A 9 30.32 4.07 -3.65
CA LEU A 9 30.05 2.72 -3.17
C LEU A 9 28.60 2.70 -2.66
N ALA A 10 27.78 1.82 -3.19
CA ALA A 10 26.39 1.50 -2.88
C ALA A 10 25.64 2.57 -2.04
N GLN A 11 24.85 3.42 -2.69
CA GLN A 11 24.04 4.45 -2.01
C GLN A 11 23.02 3.75 -1.10
N GLY A 12 23.34 3.57 0.19
CA GLY A 12 22.40 3.11 1.21
C GLY A 12 21.36 4.18 1.48
N PHE A 13 20.11 3.76 1.71
CA PHE A 13 19.04 4.65 2.16
C PHE A 13 19.36 5.22 3.55
N VAL A 14 19.28 6.54 3.72
CA VAL A 14 19.52 7.22 4.99
C VAL A 14 18.22 7.79 5.54
N PHE A 15 17.82 7.36 6.73
CA PHE A 15 16.66 7.84 7.46
C PHE A 15 17.06 8.22 8.89
N ASP A 16 16.89 9.50 9.22
CA ASP A 16 17.04 9.99 10.59
C ASP A 16 15.77 9.72 11.39
N ALA A 17 15.84 8.73 12.28
CA ALA A 17 14.72 8.36 13.13
C ALA A 17 14.37 9.40 14.21
N SER A 18 15.21 10.41 14.45
CA SER A 18 14.93 11.51 15.41
C SER A 18 14.23 12.69 14.76
N ALA A 19 14.32 12.83 13.42
CA ALA A 19 13.69 13.91 12.68
C ALA A 19 12.16 13.75 12.62
N PRO A 20 11.38 14.84 12.48
CA PRO A 20 9.96 14.77 12.15
C PRO A 20 9.72 13.94 10.89
N LEU A 21 8.57 13.28 10.82
CA LEU A 21 8.17 12.53 9.63
C LEU A 21 7.97 13.51 8.46
N PRO A 22 8.56 13.24 7.27
CA PRO A 22 8.44 14.12 6.11
C PRO A 22 7.02 14.11 5.54
N GLU A 23 6.65 15.19 4.85
CA GLU A 23 5.38 15.37 4.18
C GLU A 23 5.58 15.75 2.71
N GLY A 24 4.53 15.71 1.90
CA GLY A 24 4.51 16.16 0.52
C GLY A 24 5.63 15.57 -0.35
N GLN A 25 6.36 16.41 -1.06
CA GLN A 25 7.43 16.00 -1.99
C GLN A 25 8.60 15.31 -1.28
N ASP A 26 8.93 15.72 -0.06
CA ASP A 26 10.01 15.10 0.71
C ASP A 26 9.65 13.67 1.11
N LYS A 27 8.39 13.43 1.52
CA LYS A 27 7.87 12.08 1.78
C LYS A 27 7.91 11.23 0.52
N ARG A 28 7.49 11.77 -0.62
CA ARG A 28 7.50 11.09 -1.91
C ARG A 28 8.90 10.64 -2.31
N ALA A 29 9.87 11.54 -2.24
CA ALA A 29 11.26 11.25 -2.57
C ALA A 29 11.87 10.22 -1.62
N LEU A 30 11.63 10.34 -0.30
CA LEU A 30 12.08 9.41 0.72
C LEU A 30 11.50 8.00 0.48
N VAL A 31 10.18 7.89 0.28
CA VAL A 31 9.49 6.62 0.07
C VAL A 31 10.00 5.93 -1.18
N ARG A 32 10.14 6.67 -2.31
CA ARG A 32 10.67 6.12 -3.54
C ARG A 32 12.08 5.55 -3.35
N SER A 33 13.02 6.35 -2.81
CA SER A 33 14.40 5.91 -2.61
C SER A 33 14.52 4.73 -1.65
N MET A 34 13.69 4.70 -0.61
CA MET A 34 13.63 3.59 0.33
C MET A 34 13.20 2.29 -0.35
N PHE A 35 12.10 2.31 -1.10
CA PHE A 35 11.60 1.12 -1.78
C PHE A 35 12.54 0.66 -2.91
N ASP A 36 13.18 1.57 -3.63
CA ASP A 36 14.22 1.22 -4.60
C ASP A 36 15.38 0.46 -3.93
N ALA A 37 15.81 0.88 -2.73
CA ALA A 37 16.91 0.25 -2.01
C ALA A 37 16.56 -1.16 -1.46
N ILE A 38 15.34 -1.36 -0.93
CA ILE A 38 14.95 -2.64 -0.29
C ILE A 38 14.35 -3.65 -1.25
N ALA A 39 14.01 -3.26 -2.47
CA ALA A 39 13.29 -4.09 -3.45
C ALA A 39 13.84 -5.52 -3.62
N PRO A 40 15.17 -5.77 -3.69
CA PRO A 40 15.70 -7.11 -3.93
C PRO A 40 15.38 -8.13 -2.83
N ARG A 41 15.11 -7.67 -1.60
CA ARG A 41 14.87 -8.52 -0.43
C ARG A 41 13.50 -8.29 0.23
N TYR A 42 12.70 -7.42 -0.38
CA TYR A 42 11.42 -6.97 0.18
C TYR A 42 10.48 -8.12 0.52
N ASP A 43 10.25 -9.05 -0.42
CA ASP A 43 9.30 -10.16 -0.23
C ASP A 43 9.73 -11.09 0.91
N LEU A 44 11.04 -11.39 1.02
CA LEU A 44 11.56 -12.22 2.09
C LEU A 44 11.33 -11.59 3.45
N VAL A 45 11.72 -10.32 3.59
CA VAL A 45 11.61 -9.63 4.88
C VAL A 45 10.14 -9.39 5.24
N ASN A 46 9.30 -9.04 4.27
CA ASN A 46 7.85 -8.87 4.49
C ASN A 46 7.20 -10.19 4.96
N CYS A 47 7.53 -11.31 4.33
CA CYS A 47 7.05 -12.63 4.75
C CYS A 47 7.46 -12.96 6.19
N LEU A 48 8.71 -12.69 6.56
CA LEU A 48 9.20 -12.92 7.93
C LEU A 48 8.50 -12.01 8.94
N MET A 49 8.35 -10.71 8.63
CA MET A 49 7.68 -9.74 9.51
C MET A 49 6.21 -10.08 9.77
N THR A 50 5.54 -10.66 8.79
CA THR A 50 4.12 -11.01 8.85
C THR A 50 3.88 -12.47 9.23
N PHE A 51 4.93 -13.25 9.48
CA PHE A 51 4.83 -14.71 9.68
C PHE A 51 4.11 -15.41 8.51
N GLY A 52 4.26 -14.90 7.27
CA GLY A 52 3.57 -15.40 6.08
C GLY A 52 2.07 -15.11 6.03
N LEU A 53 1.53 -14.35 6.97
CA LEU A 53 0.10 -14.01 7.01
C LEU A 53 -0.31 -13.00 5.92
N ASP A 54 0.64 -12.29 5.33
CA ASP A 54 0.40 -11.34 4.24
C ASP A 54 -0.29 -12.00 3.03
N GLY A 55 0.07 -13.24 2.68
CA GLY A 55 -0.58 -13.99 1.61
C GLY A 55 -2.08 -14.26 1.87
N PRO A 56 -2.47 -14.85 3.01
CA PRO A 56 -3.87 -14.93 3.44
C PRO A 56 -4.60 -13.59 3.46
N TRP A 57 -3.99 -12.50 3.95
CA TRP A 57 -4.62 -11.18 3.97
C TRP A 57 -4.88 -10.64 2.57
N ARG A 58 -3.92 -10.77 1.65
CA ARG A 58 -4.11 -10.38 0.23
C ARG A 58 -5.24 -11.17 -0.43
N ARG A 59 -5.33 -12.49 -0.21
CA ARG A 59 -6.44 -13.30 -0.74
C ARG A 59 -7.78 -12.80 -0.19
N ARG A 60 -7.86 -12.56 1.12
CA ARG A 60 -9.09 -12.04 1.74
C ARG A 60 -9.48 -10.68 1.20
N THR A 61 -8.52 -9.79 0.96
CA THR A 61 -8.75 -8.46 0.36
C THR A 61 -9.39 -8.58 -1.03
N ILE A 62 -8.88 -9.48 -1.87
CA ILE A 62 -9.46 -9.73 -3.20
C ILE A 62 -10.89 -10.30 -3.08
N ASP A 63 -11.13 -11.22 -2.16
CA ASP A 63 -12.47 -11.81 -1.95
C ASP A 63 -13.50 -10.78 -1.49
N LEU A 64 -13.09 -9.80 -0.68
CA LEU A 64 -13.95 -8.70 -0.21
C LEU A 64 -14.43 -7.80 -1.34
N LEU A 65 -13.71 -7.69 -2.46
CA LEU A 65 -14.14 -6.92 -3.63
C LEU A 65 -15.35 -7.52 -4.34
N ARG A 66 -15.59 -8.83 -4.21
CA ARG A 66 -16.72 -9.55 -4.86
C ARG A 66 -16.81 -9.24 -6.35
N LEU A 67 -15.69 -9.38 -7.06
CA LEU A 67 -15.56 -9.05 -8.46
C LEU A 67 -16.30 -10.02 -9.37
N SER A 68 -16.86 -9.50 -10.45
CA SER A 68 -17.30 -10.32 -11.59
C SER A 68 -16.11 -10.99 -12.30
N PRO A 69 -16.30 -12.12 -12.97
CA PRO A 69 -15.23 -12.74 -13.78
C PRO A 69 -14.59 -11.73 -14.75
N ALA A 70 -13.30 -11.86 -14.99
CA ALA A 70 -12.52 -11.05 -15.93
C ALA A 70 -12.54 -9.52 -15.68
N SER A 71 -12.88 -9.07 -14.46
CA SER A 71 -12.83 -7.65 -14.08
C SER A 71 -11.46 -7.03 -14.32
N VAL A 72 -11.45 -5.75 -14.72
CA VAL A 72 -10.23 -4.93 -14.83
C VAL A 72 -9.89 -4.35 -13.45
N VAL A 73 -8.73 -4.70 -12.91
CA VAL A 73 -8.32 -4.31 -11.56
C VAL A 73 -6.96 -3.62 -11.59
N LEU A 74 -6.88 -2.45 -10.97
CA LEU A 74 -5.62 -1.73 -10.79
C LEU A 74 -5.07 -2.02 -9.38
N ASP A 75 -3.81 -2.44 -9.29
CA ASP A 75 -3.07 -2.64 -8.05
C ASP A 75 -2.15 -1.43 -7.85
N VAL A 76 -2.58 -0.46 -7.00
CA VAL A 76 -1.90 0.83 -6.81
C VAL A 76 -0.94 0.75 -5.63
N GLY A 77 0.34 1.05 -5.87
CA GLY A 77 1.43 0.73 -4.96
C GLY A 77 1.68 -0.77 -4.93
N CYS A 78 1.80 -1.38 -6.11
CA CYS A 78 1.82 -2.84 -6.26
C CYS A 78 3.10 -3.50 -5.72
N GLY A 79 4.18 -2.74 -5.50
CA GLY A 79 5.46 -3.26 -5.07
C GLY A 79 5.97 -4.37 -6.01
N THR A 80 6.25 -5.53 -5.46
CA THR A 80 6.68 -6.73 -6.21
C THR A 80 5.55 -7.48 -6.90
N GLY A 81 4.33 -6.93 -6.94
CA GLY A 81 3.21 -7.41 -7.74
C GLY A 81 2.41 -8.60 -7.17
N ASP A 82 2.45 -8.83 -5.87
CA ASP A 82 1.78 -9.97 -5.24
C ASP A 82 0.26 -9.96 -5.37
N LEU A 83 -0.39 -8.79 -5.20
CA LEU A 83 -1.84 -8.65 -5.39
C LEU A 83 -2.19 -8.80 -6.86
N ALA A 84 -1.48 -8.11 -7.77
CA ALA A 84 -1.70 -8.23 -9.21
C ALA A 84 -1.58 -9.68 -9.69
N ARG A 85 -0.55 -10.41 -9.22
CA ARG A 85 -0.36 -11.84 -9.51
C ARG A 85 -1.52 -12.69 -8.97
N SER A 86 -1.98 -12.42 -7.77
CA SER A 86 -3.08 -13.15 -7.14
C SER A 86 -4.42 -12.91 -7.85
N LEU A 87 -4.67 -11.69 -8.30
CA LEU A 87 -5.82 -11.32 -9.12
C LEU A 87 -5.83 -12.07 -10.47
N ARG A 88 -4.68 -12.11 -11.14
CA ARG A 88 -4.56 -12.84 -12.40
C ARG A 88 -4.81 -14.34 -12.26
N ARG A 89 -4.30 -14.97 -11.19
CA ARG A 89 -4.59 -16.37 -10.88
C ARG A 89 -6.08 -16.64 -10.67
N LYS A 90 -6.84 -15.64 -10.24
CA LYS A 90 -8.31 -15.70 -10.12
C LYS A 90 -9.05 -15.36 -11.42
N GLY A 91 -8.33 -15.12 -12.53
CA GLY A 91 -8.92 -14.84 -13.83
C GLY A 91 -9.28 -13.38 -14.08
N HIS A 92 -8.81 -12.44 -13.24
CA HIS A 92 -9.02 -11.00 -13.46
C HIS A 92 -7.92 -10.40 -14.35
N ARG A 93 -8.21 -9.25 -14.96
CA ARG A 93 -7.30 -8.45 -15.79
C ARG A 93 -6.62 -7.42 -14.91
N ALA A 94 -5.52 -7.82 -14.23
CA ALA A 94 -4.82 -6.95 -13.29
C ALA A 94 -3.67 -6.19 -13.96
N VAL A 95 -3.50 -4.91 -13.58
CA VAL A 95 -2.36 -4.05 -13.91
C VAL A 95 -1.75 -3.53 -12.60
N GLY A 96 -0.45 -3.70 -12.41
CA GLY A 96 0.29 -3.17 -11.27
C GLY A 96 0.87 -1.79 -11.55
N ILE A 97 0.73 -0.87 -10.61
CA ILE A 97 1.27 0.49 -10.69
C ILE A 97 2.11 0.77 -9.44
N ASP A 98 3.34 1.23 -9.61
CA ASP A 98 4.20 1.65 -8.51
C ASP A 98 5.07 2.84 -8.89
N LEU A 99 5.44 3.66 -7.91
CA LEU A 99 6.35 4.78 -8.09
C LEU A 99 7.82 4.33 -8.17
N SER A 100 8.17 3.22 -7.48
CA SER A 100 9.51 2.67 -7.39
C SER A 100 9.81 1.78 -8.59
N LEU A 101 10.82 2.20 -9.39
CA LEU A 101 11.32 1.37 -10.48
C LEU A 101 12.01 0.10 -9.96
N GLY A 102 12.68 0.20 -8.80
CA GLY A 102 13.30 -0.95 -8.14
C GLY A 102 12.29 -2.03 -7.80
N MET A 103 11.13 -1.67 -7.23
CA MET A 103 10.03 -2.60 -6.96
C MET A 103 9.50 -3.25 -8.23
N LEU A 104 9.23 -2.47 -9.28
CA LEU A 104 8.75 -3.00 -10.55
C LEU A 104 9.76 -3.93 -11.22
N THR A 105 11.05 -3.64 -11.11
CA THR A 105 12.13 -4.51 -11.62
C THR A 105 12.22 -5.82 -10.87
N ALA A 106 12.02 -5.80 -9.55
CA ALA A 106 11.96 -6.99 -8.71
C ALA A 106 10.63 -7.75 -8.84
N ALA A 107 9.59 -7.12 -9.40
CA ALA A 107 8.25 -7.68 -9.47
C ALA A 107 8.20 -8.98 -10.27
N ARG A 108 7.65 -10.03 -9.67
CA ARG A 108 7.37 -11.32 -10.28
C ARG A 108 5.86 -11.46 -10.50
N ALA A 109 5.29 -10.48 -11.21
CA ALA A 109 3.84 -10.32 -11.34
C ALA A 109 3.14 -11.41 -12.15
N GLY A 110 3.84 -12.47 -12.57
CA GLY A 110 3.24 -13.59 -13.30
C GLY A 110 2.53 -13.16 -14.58
N GLY A 111 3.16 -12.26 -15.37
CA GLY A 111 2.62 -11.76 -16.64
C GLY A 111 1.62 -10.60 -16.49
N ALA A 112 1.40 -10.04 -15.31
CA ALA A 112 0.63 -8.81 -15.19
C ALA A 112 1.43 -7.64 -15.81
N PRO A 113 0.80 -6.76 -16.59
CA PRO A 113 1.40 -5.50 -16.98
C PRO A 113 1.78 -4.67 -15.76
N LEU A 114 2.96 -4.03 -15.81
CA LEU A 114 3.47 -3.15 -14.75
C LEU A 114 3.74 -1.77 -15.33
N ILE A 115 3.35 -0.73 -14.61
CA ILE A 115 3.50 0.66 -15.03
C ILE A 115 4.15 1.45 -13.91
N GLN A 116 5.21 2.20 -14.23
CA GLN A 116 5.78 3.17 -13.32
C GLN A 116 4.94 4.45 -13.38
N ALA A 117 4.22 4.76 -12.32
CA ALA A 117 3.45 6.00 -12.20
C ALA A 117 3.24 6.39 -10.74
N ASP A 118 2.88 7.66 -10.54
CA ASP A 118 2.45 8.15 -9.24
C ASP A 118 0.96 7.91 -9.04
N ALA A 119 0.58 7.53 -7.82
CA ALA A 119 -0.81 7.29 -7.45
C ALA A 119 -1.71 8.55 -7.51
N VAL A 120 -1.13 9.75 -7.51
CA VAL A 120 -1.85 11.02 -7.66
C VAL A 120 -2.14 11.36 -9.14
N ALA A 121 -1.55 10.62 -10.10
CA ALA A 121 -1.71 10.82 -11.54
C ALA A 121 -1.62 9.48 -12.28
N LEU A 122 -2.67 8.69 -12.19
CA LEU A 122 -2.72 7.36 -12.78
C LEU A 122 -2.91 7.46 -14.31
N PRO A 123 -2.13 6.72 -15.12
CA PRO A 123 -2.15 6.81 -16.58
C PRO A 123 -3.34 6.05 -17.20
N PHE A 124 -4.53 6.25 -16.64
CA PHE A 124 -5.78 5.61 -17.09
C PHE A 124 -6.88 6.67 -17.26
N GLY A 125 -7.77 6.41 -18.20
CA GLY A 125 -8.97 7.24 -18.41
C GLY A 125 -9.96 7.14 -17.23
N THR A 126 -10.87 8.10 -17.14
CA THR A 126 -11.97 8.08 -16.17
C THR A 126 -12.83 6.83 -16.38
N GLY A 127 -13.14 6.13 -15.28
CA GLY A 127 -13.98 4.93 -15.33
C GLY A 127 -13.34 3.70 -15.98
N ALA A 128 -12.03 3.68 -16.17
CA ALA A 128 -11.32 2.60 -16.87
C ALA A 128 -11.24 1.27 -16.08
N ALA A 129 -11.50 1.28 -14.77
CA ALA A 129 -11.34 0.11 -13.92
C ALA A 129 -12.65 -0.31 -13.22
N ASP A 130 -12.83 -1.61 -13.08
CA ASP A 130 -13.91 -2.21 -12.27
C ASP A 130 -13.58 -2.15 -10.78
N ALA A 131 -12.29 -2.27 -10.44
CA ALA A 131 -11.81 -2.18 -9.07
C ALA A 131 -10.39 -1.63 -8.96
N VAL A 132 -10.09 -1.09 -7.78
CA VAL A 132 -8.74 -0.74 -7.34
C VAL A 132 -8.44 -1.49 -6.05
N VAL A 133 -7.24 -2.05 -5.98
CA VAL A 133 -6.66 -2.60 -4.74
C VAL A 133 -5.37 -1.85 -4.40
N SER A 134 -5.05 -1.81 -3.12
CA SER A 134 -3.73 -1.38 -2.65
C SER A 134 -3.38 -2.16 -1.39
N GLY A 135 -2.15 -2.65 -1.29
CA GLY A 135 -1.72 -3.44 -0.14
C GLY A 135 -0.47 -2.86 0.52
N PHE A 136 -0.59 -2.43 1.78
CA PHE A 136 0.50 -1.89 2.60
C PHE A 136 1.17 -0.63 2.01
N ALA A 137 0.47 0.11 1.15
CA ALA A 137 0.99 1.31 0.51
C ALA A 137 0.33 2.61 1.00
N VAL A 138 -0.85 2.55 1.60
CA VAL A 138 -1.66 3.74 1.97
C VAL A 138 -0.86 4.71 2.85
N ARG A 139 -0.15 4.23 3.87
CA ARG A 139 0.68 5.04 4.75
C ARG A 139 1.86 5.73 4.05
N ASN A 140 2.23 5.24 2.87
CA ASN A 140 3.36 5.73 2.08
C ASN A 140 2.96 6.76 1.02
N PHE A 141 1.67 6.94 0.73
CA PHE A 141 1.22 7.99 -0.17
C PHE A 141 1.51 9.37 0.41
N ALA A 142 2.03 10.26 -0.44
CA ALA A 142 2.41 11.61 -0.01
C ALA A 142 1.19 12.47 0.32
N ASP A 143 0.15 12.38 -0.50
CA ASP A 143 -1.15 13.03 -0.31
C ASP A 143 -2.27 12.00 -0.51
N LEU A 144 -2.85 11.55 0.59
CA LEU A 144 -3.89 10.53 0.56
C LEU A 144 -5.22 11.08 -0.02
N SER A 145 -5.48 12.37 0.14
CA SER A 145 -6.67 13.03 -0.43
C SER A 145 -6.60 13.08 -1.96
N GLU A 146 -5.44 13.45 -2.52
CA GLU A 146 -5.23 13.41 -3.95
C GLU A 146 -5.30 12.00 -4.52
N VAL A 147 -4.66 11.04 -3.85
CA VAL A 147 -4.70 9.62 -4.28
C VAL A 147 -6.12 9.06 -4.26
N THR A 148 -6.91 9.33 -3.22
CA THR A 148 -8.29 8.81 -3.17
C THR A 148 -9.20 9.44 -4.22
N ARG A 149 -9.03 10.73 -4.54
CA ARG A 149 -9.73 11.38 -5.65
C ARG A 149 -9.34 10.78 -7.01
N GLU A 150 -8.06 10.51 -7.22
CA GLU A 150 -7.56 9.91 -8.45
C GLU A 150 -8.03 8.45 -8.60
N ILE A 151 -8.04 7.66 -7.52
CA ILE A 151 -8.65 6.33 -7.50
C ILE A 151 -10.15 6.42 -7.84
N GLY A 152 -10.86 7.41 -7.28
CA GLY A 152 -12.28 7.66 -7.61
C GLY A 152 -12.50 8.00 -9.08
N ARG A 153 -11.57 8.73 -9.72
CA ARG A 153 -11.64 9.09 -11.13
C ARG A 153 -11.49 7.86 -12.04
N VAL A 154 -10.50 7.00 -11.76
CA VAL A 154 -10.26 5.83 -12.63
C VAL A 154 -11.26 4.71 -12.43
N LEU A 155 -11.98 4.67 -11.31
CA LEU A 155 -13.04 3.70 -11.07
C LEU A 155 -14.32 4.09 -11.81
N ARG A 156 -14.95 3.12 -12.48
CA ARG A 156 -16.29 3.31 -13.02
C ARG A 156 -17.33 3.50 -11.91
N PRO A 157 -18.48 4.11 -12.17
CA PRO A 157 -19.60 4.11 -11.23
C PRO A 157 -19.94 2.69 -10.74
N GLY A 158 -20.09 2.53 -9.43
CA GLY A 158 -20.25 1.22 -8.79
C GLY A 158 -18.97 0.38 -8.69
N GLY A 159 -17.83 0.89 -9.16
CA GLY A 159 -16.52 0.24 -9.02
C GLY A 159 -16.10 0.05 -7.55
N ARG A 160 -15.27 -0.94 -7.28
CA ARG A 160 -14.92 -1.38 -5.93
C ARG A 160 -13.51 -0.96 -5.55
N LEU A 161 -13.35 -0.53 -4.30
CA LEU A 161 -12.05 -0.21 -3.69
C LEU A 161 -11.77 -1.17 -2.53
N ALA A 162 -10.52 -1.66 -2.41
CA ALA A 162 -10.05 -2.35 -1.21
C ALA A 162 -8.62 -1.93 -0.87
N LEU A 163 -8.44 -1.44 0.35
CA LEU A 163 -7.17 -0.96 0.91
C LEU A 163 -6.77 -1.86 2.06
N LEU A 164 -5.73 -2.68 1.85
CA LEU A 164 -5.15 -3.55 2.87
C LEU A 164 -4.01 -2.81 3.57
N GLU A 165 -4.03 -2.78 4.89
CA GLU A 165 -3.01 -2.09 5.69
C GLU A 165 -2.76 -2.79 7.03
N VAL A 166 -1.67 -2.39 7.69
CA VAL A 166 -1.44 -2.77 9.08
C VAL A 166 -2.57 -2.23 9.94
N GLY A 167 -2.90 -2.94 11.01
CA GLY A 167 -3.92 -2.53 11.97
C GLY A 167 -3.36 -2.48 13.37
N GLU A 168 -4.15 -1.98 14.31
CA GLU A 168 -3.85 -2.04 15.73
C GLU A 168 -4.86 -2.96 16.40
N PRO A 169 -4.40 -4.09 17.00
CA PRO A 169 -5.29 -5.02 17.67
C PRO A 169 -6.03 -4.35 18.82
N PRO A 170 -7.37 -4.52 18.93
CA PRO A 170 -8.15 -3.99 20.04
C PRO A 170 -7.86 -4.73 21.36
N ASN A 171 -7.39 -5.97 21.30
CA ASN A 171 -6.99 -6.74 22.47
C ASN A 171 -5.65 -6.19 23.00
N ARG A 172 -5.64 -5.78 24.28
CA ARG A 172 -4.50 -5.11 24.91
C ARG A 172 -3.22 -5.96 24.95
N LEU A 173 -3.35 -7.27 25.22
CA LEU A 173 -2.21 -8.18 25.24
C LEU A 173 -1.63 -8.37 23.83
N LEU A 174 -2.51 -8.58 22.85
CA LEU A 174 -2.09 -8.70 21.46
C LEU A 174 -1.45 -7.40 20.93
N SER A 175 -1.99 -6.23 21.30
CA SER A 175 -1.44 -4.93 20.95
C SER A 175 -0.04 -4.73 21.55
N LEU A 176 0.17 -5.12 22.82
CA LEU A 176 1.51 -5.05 23.45
C LEU A 176 2.52 -5.94 22.73
N GLY A 177 2.16 -7.19 22.44
CA GLY A 177 3.01 -8.12 21.68
C GLY A 177 3.32 -7.61 20.27
N HIS A 178 2.30 -7.10 19.57
CA HIS A 178 2.42 -6.52 18.25
C HIS A 178 3.37 -5.29 18.23
N ARG A 179 3.19 -4.37 19.19
CA ARG A 179 4.09 -3.20 19.34
C ARG A 179 5.52 -3.62 19.65
N ALA A 180 5.73 -4.57 20.57
CA ALA A 180 7.06 -5.07 20.90
C ALA A 180 7.74 -5.71 19.67
N TRP A 181 7.00 -6.50 18.90
CA TRP A 181 7.46 -7.09 17.65
C TRP A 181 7.92 -6.02 16.64
N PHE A 182 7.05 -5.05 16.33
CA PHE A 182 7.34 -4.00 15.37
C PHE A 182 8.43 -3.03 15.83
N THR A 183 8.54 -2.76 17.14
CA THR A 183 9.51 -1.81 17.67
C THR A 183 10.90 -2.43 17.85
N HIS A 184 11.00 -3.71 18.21
CA HIS A 184 12.28 -4.32 18.58
C HIS A 184 12.74 -5.38 17.58
N VAL A 185 11.85 -6.24 17.09
CA VAL A 185 12.26 -7.39 16.25
C VAL A 185 12.36 -6.98 14.75
N VAL A 186 11.38 -6.26 14.22
CA VAL A 186 11.36 -5.85 12.82
C VAL A 186 12.58 -5.02 12.41
N PRO A 187 13.05 -4.02 13.18
CA PRO A 187 14.27 -3.28 12.84
C PRO A 187 15.54 -4.15 12.84
N VAL A 188 15.62 -5.12 13.74
CA VAL A 188 16.77 -6.06 13.81
C VAL A 188 16.76 -6.98 12.59
N LEU A 189 15.63 -7.60 12.26
CA LEU A 189 15.50 -8.42 11.06
C LEU A 189 15.81 -7.62 9.79
N GLY A 190 15.29 -6.39 9.71
CA GLY A 190 15.57 -5.50 8.59
C GLY A 190 17.05 -5.13 8.45
N ALA A 191 17.73 -4.85 9.56
CA ALA A 191 19.13 -4.52 9.56
C ALA A 191 20.02 -5.72 9.16
N LEU A 192 19.65 -6.94 9.54
CA LEU A 192 20.38 -8.16 9.20
C LEU A 192 20.16 -8.61 7.76
N LEU A 193 18.95 -8.42 7.24
CA LEU A 193 18.53 -9.01 5.97
C LEU A 193 18.47 -8.00 4.80
N SER A 194 18.42 -6.69 5.09
CA SER A 194 18.23 -5.65 4.08
C SER A 194 18.87 -4.31 4.53
N ASP A 195 18.11 -3.21 4.47
CA ASP A 195 18.53 -1.86 4.88
C ASP A 195 17.87 -1.46 6.21
N GLY A 196 18.67 -1.41 7.29
CA GLY A 196 18.17 -1.09 8.62
C GLY A 196 17.51 0.30 8.75
N ALA A 197 17.86 1.26 7.89
CA ALA A 197 17.24 2.58 7.90
C ALA A 197 15.79 2.51 7.42
N ALA A 198 15.51 1.75 6.36
CA ALA A 198 14.17 1.52 5.84
C ALA A 198 13.26 0.84 6.89
N TYR A 199 13.79 -0.14 7.61
CA TYR A 199 13.01 -0.84 8.63
C TYR A 199 12.84 -0.08 9.95
N ARG A 200 13.58 1.01 10.18
CA ARG A 200 13.28 2.01 11.22
C ARG A 200 12.15 2.96 10.79
N TYR A 201 12.00 3.23 9.50
CA TYR A 201 10.89 4.02 8.98
C TYR A 201 9.55 3.30 9.12
N LEU A 202 9.48 1.98 8.86
CA LEU A 202 8.22 1.24 8.82
C LEU A 202 7.35 1.39 10.07
N PRO A 203 7.82 1.21 11.32
CA PRO A 203 7.00 1.42 12.50
C PRO A 203 6.49 2.85 12.62
N ARG A 204 7.31 3.84 12.24
CA ARG A 204 6.93 5.26 12.31
C ARG A 204 5.90 5.64 11.25
N SER A 205 5.96 5.03 10.07
CA SER A 205 5.02 5.32 8.98
C SER A 205 3.57 4.98 9.32
N VAL A 206 3.31 4.14 10.32
CA VAL A 206 1.96 3.84 10.81
C VAL A 206 1.24 5.11 11.29
N ALA A 207 1.99 6.11 11.80
CA ALA A 207 1.42 7.39 12.22
C ALA A 207 0.79 8.21 11.06
N TYR A 208 1.07 7.86 9.80
CA TYR A 208 0.39 8.48 8.65
C TYR A 208 -0.99 7.87 8.35
N LEU A 209 -1.32 6.73 8.97
CA LEU A 209 -2.63 6.12 8.73
C LEU A 209 -3.71 6.92 9.44
N PRO A 210 -4.76 7.35 8.73
CA PRO A 210 -5.89 7.99 9.35
C PRO A 210 -6.66 7.01 10.23
N SER A 211 -7.31 7.51 11.27
CA SER A 211 -8.30 6.73 12.00
C SER A 211 -9.45 6.30 11.09
N PHE A 212 -10.19 5.26 11.44
CA PHE A 212 -11.30 4.80 10.58
C PHE A 212 -12.36 5.89 10.32
N PRO A 213 -12.77 6.74 11.29
CA PRO A 213 -13.66 7.87 11.01
C PRO A 213 -13.09 8.90 10.02
N GLU A 214 -11.77 9.15 10.06
CA GLU A 214 -11.09 10.02 9.09
C GLU A 214 -11.03 9.37 7.71
N PHE A 215 -10.79 8.06 7.64
CA PHE A 215 -10.86 7.30 6.40
C PHE A 215 -12.25 7.38 5.75
N VAL A 216 -13.32 7.26 6.55
CA VAL A 216 -14.70 7.39 6.07
C VAL A 216 -14.93 8.77 5.45
N ARG A 217 -14.52 9.84 6.13
CA ARG A 217 -14.65 11.21 5.61
C ARG A 217 -13.87 11.39 4.31
N LEU A 218 -12.60 11.01 4.31
CA LEU A 218 -11.71 11.15 3.16
C LEU A 218 -12.25 10.40 1.92
N LEU A 219 -12.76 9.20 2.10
CA LEU A 219 -13.36 8.43 1.00
C LEU A 219 -14.70 9.03 0.56
N ALA A 220 -15.52 9.54 1.48
CA ALA A 220 -16.78 10.21 1.14
C ALA A 220 -16.51 11.47 0.31
N ASP A 221 -15.53 12.29 0.67
CA ASP A 221 -15.11 13.49 -0.07
C ASP A 221 -14.58 13.15 -1.47
N ALA A 222 -13.99 11.97 -1.64
CA ALA A 222 -13.55 11.44 -2.93
C ALA A 222 -14.68 10.76 -3.73
N GLY A 223 -15.93 10.78 -3.23
CA GLY A 223 -17.10 10.22 -3.90
C GLY A 223 -17.28 8.72 -3.76
N PHE A 224 -16.87 8.17 -2.62
CA PHE A 224 -17.13 6.79 -2.26
C PHE A 224 -18.28 6.67 -1.25
N THR A 225 -18.97 5.54 -1.31
CA THR A 225 -20.03 5.11 -0.38
C THR A 225 -19.75 3.71 0.12
N ASP A 226 -20.59 3.21 1.06
CA ASP A 226 -20.51 1.84 1.60
C ASP A 226 -19.10 1.51 2.15
N VAL A 227 -18.51 2.49 2.86
CA VAL A 227 -17.18 2.31 3.47
C VAL A 227 -17.28 1.33 4.64
N ARG A 228 -16.53 0.23 4.57
CA ARG A 228 -16.53 -0.83 5.58
C ARG A 228 -15.13 -1.16 6.06
N HIS A 229 -15.00 -1.39 7.35
CA HIS A 229 -13.78 -1.84 8.00
C HIS A 229 -13.83 -3.35 8.27
N HIS A 230 -12.79 -4.04 7.85
CA HIS A 230 -12.63 -5.48 8.03
C HIS A 230 -11.33 -5.76 8.79
N PRO A 231 -11.38 -5.98 10.12
CA PRO A 231 -10.20 -6.41 10.87
C PRO A 231 -9.78 -7.81 10.45
N LEU A 232 -8.47 -8.03 10.30
CA LEU A 232 -7.86 -9.29 9.91
C LEU A 232 -6.92 -9.77 11.03
N SER A 233 -6.88 -11.08 11.28
CA SER A 233 -6.03 -11.70 12.31
C SER A 233 -6.08 -10.96 13.65
N GLY A 234 -7.29 -10.74 14.17
CA GLY A 234 -7.47 -10.05 15.45
C GLY A 234 -7.10 -8.56 15.43
N GLY A 235 -7.02 -7.93 14.27
CA GLY A 235 -6.72 -6.51 14.08
C GLY A 235 -5.25 -6.21 13.80
N ILE A 236 -4.37 -7.20 13.67
CA ILE A 236 -2.97 -7.02 13.26
C ILE A 236 -2.87 -6.41 11.86
N ALA A 237 -3.79 -6.77 10.98
CA ALA A 237 -4.01 -6.13 9.71
C ALA A 237 -5.48 -5.73 9.57
N GLN A 238 -5.77 -4.85 8.62
CA GLN A 238 -7.11 -4.37 8.34
C GLN A 238 -7.30 -4.19 6.84
N CYS A 239 -8.53 -4.35 6.39
CA CYS A 239 -8.91 -3.99 5.03
C CYS A 239 -10.09 -3.00 5.09
N VAL A 240 -9.96 -1.87 4.41
CA VAL A 240 -11.05 -0.93 4.20
C VAL A 240 -11.58 -1.14 2.78
N THR A 241 -12.90 -1.37 2.65
CA THR A 241 -13.56 -1.47 1.35
C THR A 241 -14.52 -0.32 1.16
N ALA A 242 -14.70 0.11 -0.09
CA ALA A 242 -15.66 1.14 -0.46
C ALA A 242 -16.21 0.89 -1.88
N THR A 243 -17.27 1.59 -2.23
CA THR A 243 -17.87 1.55 -3.56
C THR A 243 -17.86 2.97 -4.15
N ARG A 244 -17.41 3.12 -5.40
CA ARG A 244 -17.52 4.38 -6.13
C ARG A 244 -19.00 4.71 -6.30
N SER A 245 -19.43 5.89 -5.85
CA SER A 245 -20.82 6.32 -6.03
C SER A 245 -21.19 6.30 -7.50
N PRO A 246 -22.44 5.95 -7.86
CA PRO A 246 -22.95 6.27 -9.18
C PRO A 246 -22.83 7.78 -9.38
N GLU A 247 -22.48 8.22 -10.59
CA GLU A 247 -22.36 9.65 -10.89
C GLU A 247 -23.57 10.40 -10.32
N ARG A 248 -23.28 11.44 -9.53
CA ARG A 248 -24.32 12.46 -9.35
C ARG A 248 -24.59 13.01 -10.74
N ALA A 249 -25.76 12.74 -11.28
CA ALA A 249 -26.28 13.53 -12.37
C ALA A 249 -26.10 15.00 -11.94
N GLU A 250 -25.27 15.74 -12.66
CA GLU A 250 -25.14 17.18 -12.48
C GLU A 250 -26.54 17.78 -12.49
N ARG A 251 -26.95 18.36 -11.36
CA ARG A 251 -28.14 19.19 -11.28
C ARG A 251 -27.74 20.63 -11.52
#